data_1a077f1e382837f199b88cd1583eb29f
#
_entry.id   1a077f1e382837f199b88cd1583eb29f
#
_cell.length_a   1.000
_cell.length_b   1.000
_cell.length_c   1.000
_cell.angle_alpha   90.00
_cell.angle_beta   90.00
_cell.angle_gamma   90.00
#
_symmetry.space_group_name_H-M   'P 1'
#
loop_
_entity.id
_entity.type
_entity.pdbx_description
1 polymer ?
#
loop_
_entity_poly.entity_id
_entity_poly.type
_entity_poly.pdbx_seq_one_letter_code
_entity_poly.pdbx_strand_id
1 'polypeptide(L)'
;MTKKLQQTFQTKPGLRLLDERVENGNPWERELLLTKQDVFARHIALTIEEEPIVLARSVTTLGRGMDTLTKLNTRPLAELLFQEPQWKRQSVTRYLALQGGAQGRGCVWHNRDSGIVLIVQEFFLDSLFTKIRSAV
;
A
#
# COMPACT_ATOMS: atom_id res chain seq x y z
N MET A 1 -1.32 -9.07 -1.69
CA MET A 1 -1.71 -8.75 -3.09
C MET A 1 -0.68 -9.22 -4.12
N THR A 2 0.57 -8.85 -3.98
CA THR A 2 1.61 -9.22 -4.95
C THR A 2 1.70 -10.72 -5.21
N LYS A 3 1.71 -11.53 -4.14
CA LYS A 3 1.78 -12.99 -4.24
C LYS A 3 0.57 -13.58 -4.96
N LYS A 4 -0.63 -13.04 -4.68
CA LYS A 4 -1.86 -13.50 -5.32
C LYS A 4 -1.87 -13.15 -6.82
N LEU A 5 -1.38 -11.96 -7.18
CA LEU A 5 -1.25 -11.55 -8.58
C LEU A 5 -0.27 -12.46 -9.32
N GLN A 6 0.86 -12.78 -8.70
CA GLN A 6 1.84 -13.69 -9.28
C GLN A 6 1.24 -15.07 -9.56
N GLN A 7 0.43 -15.60 -8.64
CA GLN A 7 -0.24 -16.88 -8.82
C GLN A 7 -1.25 -16.84 -9.96
N THR A 8 -2.04 -15.77 -10.05
CA THR A 8 -3.08 -15.61 -11.07
C THR A 8 -2.49 -15.50 -12.49
N PHE A 9 -1.42 -14.71 -12.65
CA PHE A 9 -0.85 -14.42 -13.96
C PHE A 9 0.40 -15.24 -14.27
N GLN A 10 0.87 -16.06 -13.32
CA GLN A 10 2.09 -16.87 -13.44
C GLN A 10 3.33 -16.03 -13.73
N THR A 11 3.27 -14.74 -13.43
CA THR A 11 4.38 -13.80 -13.57
C THR A 11 4.43 -12.91 -12.34
N LYS A 12 5.63 -12.48 -11.96
CA LYS A 12 5.79 -11.54 -10.86
C LYS A 12 5.34 -10.16 -11.31
N PRO A 13 4.40 -9.51 -10.58
CA PRO A 13 4.01 -8.14 -10.91
C PRO A 13 5.20 -7.19 -10.81
N GLY A 14 5.23 -6.20 -11.72
CA GLY A 14 6.16 -5.09 -11.63
C GLY A 14 5.71 -4.09 -10.56
N LEU A 15 6.65 -3.31 -10.05
CA LEU A 15 6.37 -2.24 -9.13
C LEU A 15 6.95 -0.94 -9.70
N ARG A 16 6.10 0.07 -9.83
CA ARG A 16 6.50 1.41 -10.25
C ARG A 16 6.30 2.36 -9.09
N LEU A 17 7.38 2.98 -8.63
CA LEU A 17 7.28 4.05 -7.64
C LEU A 17 6.80 5.31 -8.32
N LEU A 18 5.63 5.81 -7.92
CA LEU A 18 5.04 7.01 -8.50
C LEU A 18 5.55 8.27 -7.81
N ASP A 19 5.44 8.32 -6.49
CA ASP A 19 6.03 9.40 -5.69
C ASP A 19 6.14 9.02 -4.23
N GLU A 20 6.94 9.79 -3.52
CA GLU A 20 7.05 9.80 -2.05
C GLU A 20 7.06 11.25 -1.62
N ARG A 21 6.13 11.65 -0.74
CA ARG A 21 6.01 13.05 -0.34
C ARG A 21 5.37 13.23 1.01
N VAL A 22 5.64 14.40 1.59
CA VAL A 22 4.95 14.87 2.79
C VAL A 22 3.66 15.55 2.35
N GLU A 23 2.55 15.21 2.99
CA GLU A 23 1.25 15.79 2.69
C GLU A 23 0.35 15.82 3.93
N ASN A 24 -0.81 16.45 3.81
CA ASN A 24 -1.70 16.63 4.97
C ASN A 24 -2.32 15.32 5.49
N GLY A 25 -2.49 14.34 4.64
CA GLY A 25 -3.28 13.18 4.98
C GLY A 25 -4.77 13.51 5.15
N ASN A 26 -5.62 12.49 5.13
CA ASN A 26 -7.03 12.67 5.40
C ASN A 26 -7.32 12.49 6.91
N PRO A 27 -8.52 12.87 7.39
CA PRO A 27 -8.85 12.76 8.81
C PRO A 27 -8.72 11.33 9.36
N TRP A 28 -9.10 10.32 8.58
CA TRP A 28 -8.98 8.92 8.98
C TRP A 28 -7.52 8.50 9.18
N GLU A 29 -6.65 8.91 8.27
CA GLU A 29 -5.22 8.61 8.37
C GLU A 29 -4.60 9.27 9.61
N ARG A 30 -4.90 10.55 9.83
CA ARG A 30 -4.35 11.27 10.98
C ARG A 30 -4.86 10.73 12.31
N GLU A 31 -6.11 10.29 12.36
CA GLU A 31 -6.67 9.68 13.55
C GLU A 31 -5.95 8.36 13.89
N LEU A 32 -5.76 7.49 12.91
CA LEU A 32 -5.08 6.22 13.11
C LEU A 32 -3.60 6.39 13.45
N LEU A 33 -2.95 7.39 12.88
CA LEU A 33 -1.54 7.68 13.15
C LEU A 33 -1.35 8.51 14.42
N LEU A 34 -2.44 8.94 15.06
CA LEU A 34 -2.43 9.77 16.27
C LEU A 34 -1.59 11.03 16.09
N THR A 35 -1.72 11.68 14.93
CA THR A 35 -0.95 12.87 14.61
C THR A 35 -1.84 14.01 14.14
N LYS A 36 -1.44 15.24 14.50
CA LYS A 36 -2.02 16.47 13.97
C LYS A 36 -1.12 17.12 12.92
N GLN A 37 0.06 16.55 12.72
CA GLN A 37 1.04 17.03 11.76
C GLN A 37 0.81 16.42 10.39
N ASP A 38 1.59 16.89 9.41
CA ASP A 38 1.63 16.26 8.10
C ASP A 38 2.12 14.81 8.21
N VAL A 39 1.79 14.03 7.21
CA VAL A 39 2.16 12.62 7.11
C VAL A 39 3.09 12.41 5.93
N PHE A 40 3.77 11.26 5.91
CA PHE A 40 4.55 10.82 4.76
C PHE A 40 3.75 9.79 4.00
N ALA A 41 3.60 10.00 2.69
CA ALA A 41 2.85 9.11 1.81
C ALA A 41 3.73 8.61 0.67
N ARG A 42 3.65 7.30 0.41
CA ARG A 42 4.31 6.64 -0.71
C ARG A 42 3.24 6.09 -1.64
N HIS A 43 3.33 6.45 -2.91
CA HIS A 43 2.40 5.98 -3.94
C HIS A 43 3.13 5.09 -4.93
N ILE A 44 2.59 3.91 -5.16
CA ILE A 44 3.13 2.97 -6.13
C ILE A 44 2.02 2.43 -7.03
N ALA A 45 2.42 1.89 -8.17
CA ALA A 45 1.55 1.09 -9.00
C ALA A 45 2.12 -0.32 -9.10
N LEU A 46 1.29 -1.34 -8.94
CA LEU A 46 1.61 -2.69 -9.36
C LEU A 46 1.18 -2.86 -10.79
N THR A 47 2.02 -3.47 -11.62
CA THR A 47 1.81 -3.57 -13.05
C THR A 47 1.90 -5.02 -13.52
N ILE A 48 1.12 -5.33 -14.57
CA ILE A 48 1.26 -6.55 -15.35
C ILE A 48 1.46 -6.10 -16.80
N GLU A 49 2.53 -6.59 -17.44
CA GLU A 49 2.88 -6.18 -18.80
C GLU A 49 2.96 -4.65 -18.92
N GLU A 50 3.56 -4.02 -17.91
CA GLU A 50 3.75 -2.57 -17.81
C GLU A 50 2.45 -1.77 -17.61
N GLU A 51 1.30 -2.42 -17.58
CA GLU A 51 0.02 -1.75 -17.33
C GLU A 51 -0.30 -1.72 -15.84
N PRO A 52 -0.63 -0.54 -15.27
CA PRO A 52 -1.03 -0.46 -13.87
C PRO A 52 -2.34 -1.22 -13.63
N ILE A 53 -2.36 -2.03 -12.58
CA ILE A 53 -3.54 -2.83 -12.18
C ILE A 53 -3.98 -2.54 -10.76
N VAL A 54 -3.05 -2.11 -9.90
CA VAL A 54 -3.34 -1.72 -8.53
C VAL A 54 -2.57 -0.45 -8.23
N LEU A 55 -3.24 0.53 -7.63
CA LEU A 55 -2.58 1.68 -7.04
C LEU A 55 -2.53 1.49 -5.53
N ALA A 56 -1.39 1.70 -4.92
CA ALA A 56 -1.23 1.58 -3.49
C ALA A 56 -0.73 2.88 -2.88
N ARG A 57 -1.34 3.25 -1.75
CA ARG A 57 -0.95 4.39 -0.95
C ARG A 57 -0.56 3.89 0.43
N SER A 58 0.68 4.11 0.82
CA SER A 58 1.17 3.77 2.15
C SER A 58 1.46 5.05 2.90
N VAL A 59 0.92 5.20 4.10
CA VAL A 59 1.00 6.42 4.88
C VAL A 59 1.53 6.12 6.27
N THR A 60 2.41 6.98 6.75
CA THR A 60 2.98 6.87 8.08
C THR A 60 3.34 8.26 8.63
N THR A 61 3.81 8.30 9.87
CA THR A 61 4.28 9.54 10.48
C THR A 61 5.66 9.93 9.92
N LEU A 62 6.01 11.20 10.02
CA LEU A 62 7.35 11.68 9.74
C LEU A 62 8.35 11.06 10.71
N GLY A 63 9.63 11.07 10.35
CA GLY A 63 10.69 10.49 11.17
C GLY A 63 10.93 9.02 10.86
N ARG A 64 10.87 8.15 11.88
CA ARG A 64 11.20 6.72 11.69
C ARG A 64 10.28 5.99 10.73
N GLY A 65 9.00 6.34 10.72
CA GLY A 65 8.06 5.76 9.76
C GLY A 65 8.43 6.13 8.33
N MET A 66 8.70 7.40 8.09
CA MET A 66 9.17 7.88 6.80
C MET A 66 10.45 7.16 6.37
N ASP A 67 11.42 7.00 7.27
CA ASP A 67 12.67 6.29 6.97
C ASP A 67 12.41 4.84 6.57
N THR A 68 11.47 4.18 7.22
CA THR A 68 11.09 2.81 6.90
C THR A 68 10.60 2.70 5.46
N LEU A 69 9.73 3.61 5.03
CA LEU A 69 9.20 3.59 3.67
C LEU A 69 10.23 3.99 2.62
N THR A 70 11.04 5.01 2.88
CA THR A 70 12.04 5.48 1.91
C THR A 70 13.13 4.45 1.63
N LYS A 71 13.47 3.62 2.60
CA LYS A 71 14.46 2.55 2.43
C LYS A 71 14.01 1.43 1.50
N LEU A 72 12.72 1.33 1.22
CA LEU A 72 12.21 0.28 0.35
C LEU A 72 12.62 0.49 -1.11
N ASN A 73 12.75 1.74 -1.56
CA ASN A 73 12.96 2.06 -2.97
C ASN A 73 11.89 1.40 -3.84
N THR A 74 12.27 0.44 -4.68
CA THR A 74 11.33 -0.32 -5.54
C THR A 74 10.94 -1.67 -4.97
N ARG A 75 11.35 -1.98 -3.72
CA ARG A 75 10.97 -3.23 -3.06
C ARG A 75 9.50 -3.17 -2.62
N PRO A 76 8.72 -4.25 -2.79
CA PRO A 76 7.35 -4.29 -2.30
C PRO A 76 7.29 -4.17 -0.78
N LEU A 77 6.39 -3.32 -0.29
CA LEU A 77 6.16 -3.19 1.15
C LEU A 77 5.71 -4.52 1.77
N ALA A 78 4.95 -5.32 1.01
CA ALA A 78 4.49 -6.62 1.48
C ALA A 78 5.63 -7.54 1.92
N GLU A 79 6.79 -7.48 1.27
CA GLU A 79 7.96 -8.26 1.70
C GLU A 79 8.37 -7.90 3.12
N LEU A 80 8.45 -6.61 3.44
CA LEU A 80 8.78 -6.14 4.77
C LEU A 80 7.75 -6.63 5.80
N LEU A 81 6.47 -6.44 5.49
CA LEU A 81 5.39 -6.72 6.44
C LEU A 81 5.23 -8.21 6.75
N PHE A 82 5.51 -9.08 5.77
CA PHE A 82 5.35 -10.52 5.96
C PHE A 82 6.63 -11.23 6.39
N GLN A 83 7.80 -10.66 6.13
CA GLN A 83 9.07 -11.28 6.50
C GLN A 83 9.50 -10.95 7.95
N GLU A 84 9.13 -9.76 8.44
CA GLU A 84 9.52 -9.34 9.78
C GLU A 84 8.39 -9.61 10.77
N PRO A 85 8.59 -10.52 11.76
CA PRO A 85 7.51 -10.95 12.66
C PRO A 85 7.00 -9.87 13.60
N GLN A 86 7.75 -8.78 13.81
CA GLN A 86 7.33 -7.67 14.63
C GLN A 86 6.23 -6.81 14.00
N TRP A 87 5.98 -6.96 12.71
CA TRP A 87 4.87 -6.31 12.04
C TRP A 87 3.60 -7.12 12.20
N LYS A 88 2.57 -6.51 12.77
CA LYS A 88 1.26 -7.14 12.96
C LYS A 88 0.17 -6.30 12.33
N ARG A 89 -0.68 -6.96 11.53
CA ARG A 89 -1.86 -6.31 10.98
C ARG A 89 -2.92 -6.19 12.08
N GLN A 90 -3.46 -4.99 12.26
CA GLN A 90 -4.62 -4.79 13.12
C GLN A 90 -5.87 -5.34 12.42
N SER A 91 -6.86 -5.74 13.22
CA SER A 91 -8.01 -6.50 12.73
C SER A 91 -8.98 -5.71 11.84
N VAL A 92 -8.81 -4.41 11.73
CA VAL A 92 -9.74 -3.55 10.99
C VAL A 92 -9.28 -3.35 9.55
N THR A 93 -10.09 -3.86 8.60
CA THR A 93 -9.95 -3.56 7.19
C THR A 93 -11.07 -2.59 6.81
N ARG A 94 -10.72 -1.49 6.16
CA ARG A 94 -11.69 -0.53 5.68
C ARG A 94 -11.81 -0.62 4.17
N TYR A 95 -13.06 -0.67 3.66
CA TYR A 95 -13.31 -0.57 2.24
C TYR A 95 -13.27 0.89 1.81
N LEU A 96 -12.63 1.16 0.69
CA LEU A 96 -12.33 2.49 0.20
C LEU A 96 -12.81 2.64 -1.24
N ALA A 97 -13.02 3.90 -1.65
CA ALA A 97 -13.30 4.22 -3.04
C ALA A 97 -12.47 5.43 -3.45
N LEU A 98 -11.87 5.36 -4.65
CA LEU A 98 -11.25 6.52 -5.28
C LEU A 98 -12.30 7.33 -6.03
N GLN A 99 -12.03 8.63 -6.13
CA GLN A 99 -12.76 9.48 -7.06
C GLN A 99 -12.59 8.91 -8.48
N GLY A 100 -13.71 8.66 -9.16
CA GLY A 100 -13.68 7.99 -10.46
C GLY A 100 -14.06 6.51 -10.44
N GLY A 101 -14.34 5.93 -9.26
CA GLY A 101 -15.00 4.64 -9.13
C GLY A 101 -14.11 3.44 -8.79
N ALA A 102 -12.79 3.57 -8.77
CA ALA A 102 -11.94 2.47 -8.35
C ALA A 102 -12.16 2.13 -6.88
N GLN A 103 -12.43 0.87 -6.59
CA GLN A 103 -12.65 0.38 -5.23
C GLN A 103 -11.36 -0.20 -4.66
N GLY A 104 -11.27 -0.18 -3.35
CA GLY A 104 -10.08 -0.67 -2.68
C GLY A 104 -10.33 -1.03 -1.23
N ARG A 105 -9.23 -1.30 -0.55
CA ARG A 105 -9.24 -1.60 0.87
C ARG A 105 -8.05 -0.96 1.55
N GLY A 106 -8.20 -0.65 2.83
CA GLY A 106 -7.12 -0.16 3.67
C GLY A 106 -6.98 -1.01 4.91
N CYS A 107 -5.77 -1.25 5.34
CA CYS A 107 -5.48 -1.92 6.59
C CYS A 107 -4.33 -1.22 7.29
N VAL A 108 -4.23 -1.48 8.59
CA VAL A 108 -3.26 -0.83 9.47
C VAL A 108 -2.30 -1.90 9.96
N TRP A 109 -1.01 -1.60 9.88
CA TRP A 109 0.06 -2.44 10.38
C TRP A 109 0.81 -1.72 11.50
N HIS A 110 1.16 -2.45 12.51
CA HIS A 110 1.87 -1.92 13.68
C HIS A 110 3.13 -2.73 13.93
N ASN A 111 4.27 -2.04 14.07
CA ASN A 111 5.52 -2.68 14.46
C ASN A 111 5.62 -2.68 15.97
N ARG A 112 5.71 -3.86 16.58
CA ARG A 112 5.71 -4.02 18.05
C ARG A 112 6.98 -3.48 18.69
N ASP A 113 8.10 -3.51 17.99
CA ASP A 113 9.39 -3.08 18.54
C ASP A 113 9.60 -1.57 18.43
N SER A 114 9.26 -0.99 17.29
CA SER A 114 9.51 0.43 17.03
C SER A 114 8.32 1.34 17.34
N GLY A 115 7.13 0.77 17.41
CA GLY A 115 5.89 1.55 17.56
C GLY A 115 5.43 2.22 16.27
N ILE A 116 6.08 1.96 15.13
CA ILE A 116 5.70 2.55 13.86
C ILE A 116 4.37 1.97 13.40
N VAL A 117 3.47 2.84 12.93
CA VAL A 117 2.19 2.48 12.35
C VAL A 117 2.21 2.81 10.87
N LEU A 118 1.81 1.86 10.04
CA LEU A 118 1.65 2.03 8.60
C LEU A 118 0.19 1.79 8.22
N ILE A 119 -0.35 2.69 7.41
CA ILE A 119 -1.67 2.52 6.80
C ILE A 119 -1.43 2.17 5.35
N VAL A 120 -1.90 1.00 4.93
CA VAL A 120 -1.72 0.52 3.56
C VAL A 120 -3.07 0.49 2.87
N GLN A 121 -3.19 1.22 1.77
CA GLN A 121 -4.42 1.34 1.00
C GLN A 121 -4.15 0.85 -0.42
N GLU A 122 -4.98 -0.08 -0.89
CA GLU A 122 -4.86 -0.65 -2.23
C GLU A 122 -6.14 -0.38 -3.00
N PHE A 123 -6.02 0.12 -4.23
CA PHE A 123 -7.14 0.44 -5.10
C PHE A 123 -7.02 -0.39 -6.37
N PHE A 124 -8.07 -1.14 -6.67
CA PHE A 124 -8.09 -2.10 -7.77
C PHE A 124 -8.62 -1.42 -9.03
N LEU A 125 -7.79 -1.36 -10.06
CA LEU A 125 -8.13 -0.70 -11.31
C LEU A 125 -8.92 -1.65 -12.23
N ASP A 126 -9.70 -1.07 -13.14
CA ASP A 126 -10.48 -1.85 -14.10
C ASP A 126 -9.62 -2.78 -14.96
N SER A 127 -8.39 -2.34 -15.28
CA SER A 127 -7.42 -3.14 -16.01
C SER A 127 -7.10 -4.48 -15.34
N LEU A 128 -7.11 -4.54 -13.99
CA LEU A 128 -6.94 -5.79 -13.26
C LEU A 128 -8.04 -6.78 -13.62
N PHE A 129 -9.30 -6.34 -13.57
CA PHE A 129 -10.44 -7.21 -13.83
C PHE A 129 -10.50 -7.66 -15.30
N THR A 130 -10.13 -6.78 -16.21
CA THR A 130 -10.01 -7.11 -17.63
C THR A 130 -8.97 -8.20 -17.86
N LYS A 131 -7.79 -8.07 -17.24
CA LYS A 131 -6.72 -9.06 -17.36
C LYS A 131 -7.09 -10.39 -16.72
N ILE A 132 -7.78 -10.37 -15.59
CA ILE A 132 -8.25 -11.61 -14.94
C ILE A 132 -9.21 -12.34 -15.87
N ARG A 133 -10.15 -11.65 -16.51
CA ARG A 133 -11.08 -12.26 -17.46
C ARG A 133 -10.37 -12.84 -18.68
N SER A 134 -9.29 -12.21 -19.13
CA SER A 134 -8.50 -12.69 -20.26
C SER A 134 -7.61 -13.88 -19.91
N ALA A 135 -7.23 -14.02 -18.65
CA ALA A 135 -6.34 -15.09 -18.18
C ALA A 135 -7.06 -16.39 -17.83
N VAL A 136 -8.40 -16.37 -17.79
CA VAL A 136 -9.23 -17.53 -17.40
C VAL A 136 -9.61 -18.36 -18.62
#